data_70db6079b660b22424787b0726947545
#
_entry.id   70db6079b660b22424787b0726947545
#
_cell.length_a   1.000
_cell.length_b   1.000
_cell.length_c   1.000
_cell.angle_alpha   90.00
_cell.angle_beta   90.00
_cell.angle_gamma   90.00
#
_symmetry.space_group_name_H-M   'P 1'
#
loop_
_entity.id
_entity.type
_entity.pdbx_description
1 polymer ?
#
loop_
_entity_poly.entity_id
_entity_poly.type
_entity_poly.pdbx_seq_one_letter_code
_entity_poly.pdbx_strand_id
1 'polypeptide(L)'
;MSLSVCIPNTRSTALEESIMTATYTFDVFSSLDGFGAASGNWTGYWGKQGPELLEHRLALYDVEQRMVFGANTYRAFARMLASSTEESEVRDPWVTRMWNMPATVVSSTLQEPLDWPNATVVSGDAVDVVARLKEESEVPLRSHGSLSMNRALMAAGLVDRVQVTLFPVITGQTGLDPIFQGSADFDLELIERRTLDGHIQELIYRPTLH
;
A
#
# COMPACT_ATOMS: atom_id res chain seq x y z
N MET A 1 19.78 -33.47 63.48
CA MET A 1 18.60 -32.82 62.87
C MET A 1 19.13 -31.68 62.03
N SER A 2 19.22 -31.88 60.73
CA SER A 2 19.71 -30.84 59.76
C SER A 2 18.52 -30.37 58.99
N LEU A 3 18.19 -29.08 59.11
CA LEU A 3 17.12 -28.42 58.36
C LEU A 3 17.68 -27.92 57.01
N SER A 4 17.19 -28.55 55.93
CA SER A 4 17.47 -28.14 54.57
C SER A 4 16.51 -27.02 54.17
N VAL A 5 17.03 -25.83 53.96
CA VAL A 5 16.25 -24.67 53.47
C VAL A 5 16.15 -24.75 51.95
N CYS A 6 14.91 -24.93 51.45
CA CYS A 6 14.60 -24.90 50.03
C CYS A 6 14.45 -23.44 49.60
N ILE A 7 15.33 -22.95 48.70
CA ILE A 7 15.22 -21.63 48.09
C ILE A 7 14.33 -21.75 46.85
N PRO A 8 13.22 -20.98 46.73
CA PRO A 8 12.43 -21.01 45.51
C PRO A 8 13.17 -20.30 44.39
N ASN A 9 13.32 -21.00 43.28
CA ASN A 9 13.91 -20.50 42.05
C ASN A 9 12.88 -19.56 41.39
N THR A 10 13.06 -18.25 41.52
CA THR A 10 12.31 -17.23 40.80
C THR A 10 12.76 -17.23 39.36
N ARG A 11 11.99 -17.91 38.52
CA ARG A 11 12.07 -17.71 37.06
C ARG A 11 11.63 -16.28 36.76
N SER A 12 12.59 -15.46 36.38
CA SER A 12 12.37 -14.17 35.73
C SER A 12 11.65 -14.45 34.39
N THR A 13 10.36 -14.18 34.32
CA THR A 13 9.64 -14.02 33.07
C THR A 13 10.06 -12.69 32.50
N ALA A 14 11.08 -12.69 31.63
CA ALA A 14 11.30 -11.59 30.73
C ALA A 14 10.04 -11.50 29.82
N LEU A 15 9.25 -10.47 30.04
CA LEU A 15 8.27 -10.03 29.06
C LEU A 15 9.07 -9.65 27.81
N GLU A 16 9.01 -10.48 26.78
CA GLU A 16 9.36 -10.06 25.44
C GLU A 16 8.40 -8.92 25.10
N GLU A 17 8.86 -7.69 25.22
CA GLU A 17 8.21 -6.53 24.60
C GLU A 17 8.22 -6.82 23.10
N SER A 18 7.08 -7.28 22.59
CA SER A 18 6.84 -7.36 21.15
C SER A 18 6.97 -5.95 20.61
N ILE A 19 8.06 -5.65 19.95
CA ILE A 19 8.22 -4.40 19.22
C ILE A 19 7.10 -4.37 18.18
N MET A 20 6.09 -3.53 18.43
CA MET A 20 4.96 -3.35 17.52
C MET A 20 5.47 -2.56 16.32
N THR A 21 5.76 -3.24 15.22
CA THR A 21 6.11 -2.59 13.95
C THR A 21 4.87 -2.00 13.28
N ALA A 22 5.05 -0.90 12.55
CA ALA A 22 3.94 -0.28 11.82
C ALA A 22 3.34 -1.23 10.78
N THR A 23 2.01 -1.25 10.68
CA THR A 23 1.32 -2.04 9.65
C THR A 23 1.56 -1.44 8.27
N TYR A 24 1.93 -2.29 7.29
CA TYR A 24 2.09 -1.90 5.89
C TYR A 24 0.94 -2.43 5.04
N THR A 25 0.26 -1.52 4.32
CA THR A 25 -0.82 -1.86 3.39
C THR A 25 -0.38 -1.61 1.94
N PHE A 26 -0.39 -2.65 1.12
CA PHE A 26 -0.33 -2.54 -0.34
C PHE A 26 -1.76 -2.36 -0.87
N ASP A 27 -2.07 -1.18 -1.38
CA ASP A 27 -3.37 -0.77 -1.92
C ASP A 27 -3.27 -0.65 -3.44
N VAL A 28 -4.22 -1.24 -4.17
CA VAL A 28 -4.21 -1.26 -5.62
C VAL A 28 -5.61 -1.33 -6.22
N PHE A 29 -5.82 -0.60 -7.31
CA PHE A 29 -6.98 -0.75 -8.19
C PHE A 29 -6.70 -1.85 -9.21
N SER A 30 -7.72 -2.66 -9.50
CA SER A 30 -7.60 -3.81 -10.39
C SER A 30 -8.82 -3.96 -11.29
N SER A 31 -8.59 -4.28 -12.56
CA SER A 31 -9.60 -4.92 -13.39
C SER A 31 -9.84 -6.36 -12.93
N LEU A 32 -10.93 -6.99 -13.37
CA LEU A 32 -11.25 -8.39 -13.04
C LEU A 32 -10.16 -9.38 -13.50
N ASP A 33 -9.48 -9.07 -14.60
CA ASP A 33 -8.38 -9.84 -15.17
C ASP A 33 -7.00 -9.45 -14.66
N GLY A 34 -6.92 -8.62 -13.58
CA GLY A 34 -5.71 -8.41 -12.78
C GLY A 34 -4.76 -7.33 -13.30
N PHE A 35 -5.25 -6.32 -14.00
CA PHE A 35 -4.44 -5.19 -14.48
C PHE A 35 -4.72 -3.93 -13.67
N GLY A 36 -3.67 -3.16 -13.38
CA GLY A 36 -3.74 -1.89 -12.64
C GLY A 36 -4.02 -0.68 -13.53
N ALA A 37 -3.91 -0.83 -14.84
CA ALA A 37 -4.18 0.21 -15.83
C ALA A 37 -4.58 -0.41 -17.18
N ALA A 38 -5.02 0.43 -18.10
CA ALA A 38 -5.26 0.04 -19.49
C ALA A 38 -4.94 1.19 -20.45
N SER A 39 -4.68 0.87 -21.72
CA SER A 39 -4.47 1.85 -22.78
C SER A 39 -5.78 2.32 -23.40
N GLY A 40 -5.73 3.40 -24.19
CA GLY A 40 -6.89 3.94 -24.89
C GLY A 40 -7.68 4.96 -24.05
N ASN A 41 -9.00 4.89 -24.10
CA ASN A 41 -9.90 5.84 -23.43
C ASN A 41 -10.25 5.41 -21.99
N TRP A 42 -9.54 4.44 -21.43
CA TRP A 42 -9.74 4.00 -20.06
C TRP A 42 -9.10 4.99 -19.08
N THR A 43 -9.81 5.27 -17.99
CA THR A 43 -9.32 6.08 -16.88
C THR A 43 -8.90 5.19 -15.70
N GLY A 44 -8.35 5.76 -14.66
CA GLY A 44 -7.94 5.03 -13.45
C GLY A 44 -9.06 4.27 -12.75
N TYR A 45 -10.31 4.67 -12.97
CA TYR A 45 -11.51 3.97 -12.46
C TYR A 45 -12.28 3.20 -13.54
N TRP A 46 -11.76 3.15 -14.73
CA TRP A 46 -12.46 2.57 -15.90
C TRP A 46 -13.89 3.10 -16.10
N GLY A 47 -14.15 4.36 -15.71
CA GLY A 47 -15.47 4.97 -15.77
C GLY A 47 -16.52 4.34 -14.85
N LYS A 48 -16.08 3.71 -13.75
CA LYS A 48 -16.95 2.96 -12.82
C LYS A 48 -17.04 3.59 -11.43
N GLN A 49 -16.32 4.69 -11.18
CA GLN A 49 -16.39 5.37 -9.89
C GLN A 49 -17.79 5.89 -9.60
N GLY A 50 -18.17 5.80 -8.35
CA GLY A 50 -19.40 6.37 -7.82
C GLY A 50 -19.17 7.03 -6.47
N PRO A 51 -20.19 7.64 -5.87
CA PRO A 51 -20.05 8.42 -4.65
C PRO A 51 -19.59 7.59 -3.44
N GLU A 52 -20.01 6.32 -3.32
CA GLU A 52 -19.60 5.47 -2.21
C GLU A 52 -18.10 5.15 -2.26
N LEU A 53 -17.57 4.86 -3.46
CA LEU A 53 -16.13 4.67 -3.65
C LEU A 53 -15.36 5.94 -3.29
N LEU A 54 -15.76 7.09 -3.81
CA LEU A 54 -15.03 8.34 -3.59
C LEU A 54 -15.06 8.76 -2.12
N GLU A 55 -16.19 8.63 -1.44
CA GLU A 55 -16.32 8.92 0.00
C GLU A 55 -15.47 7.93 0.83
N HIS A 56 -15.54 6.64 0.51
CA HIS A 56 -14.75 5.62 1.18
C HIS A 56 -13.24 5.87 1.01
N ARG A 57 -12.80 6.19 -0.22
CA ARG A 57 -11.39 6.54 -0.48
C ARG A 57 -10.97 7.78 0.31
N LEU A 58 -11.79 8.81 0.36
CA LEU A 58 -11.50 10.01 1.15
C LEU A 58 -11.34 9.68 2.63
N ALA A 59 -12.24 8.87 3.21
CA ALA A 59 -12.16 8.43 4.60
C ALA A 59 -10.88 7.62 4.90
N LEU A 60 -10.40 6.79 3.97
CA LEU A 60 -9.13 6.05 4.13
C LEU A 60 -7.92 6.98 4.31
N TYR A 61 -7.95 8.17 3.70
CA TYR A 61 -6.86 9.15 3.78
C TYR A 61 -7.11 10.25 4.83
N ASP A 62 -8.19 10.16 5.61
CA ASP A 62 -8.41 11.00 6.79
C ASP A 62 -7.65 10.49 8.03
N VAL A 63 -7.24 9.23 8.00
CA VAL A 63 -6.47 8.61 9.08
C VAL A 63 -4.98 8.97 8.93
N GLU A 64 -4.33 9.32 10.02
CA GLU A 64 -2.90 9.59 10.02
C GLU A 64 -2.12 8.35 9.58
N GLN A 65 -1.32 8.49 8.55
CA GLN A 65 -0.50 7.45 7.94
C GLN A 65 0.62 8.07 7.10
N ARG A 66 1.60 7.26 6.72
CA ARG A 66 2.67 7.65 5.80
C ARG A 66 2.56 6.89 4.49
N MET A 67 2.68 7.61 3.39
CA MET A 67 2.72 7.00 2.06
C MET A 67 4.12 6.48 1.73
N VAL A 68 4.19 5.37 1.00
CA VAL A 68 5.45 4.80 0.50
C VAL A 68 5.31 4.51 -0.99
N PHE A 69 6.18 5.08 -1.81
CA PHE A 69 6.11 4.94 -3.27
C PHE A 69 7.44 4.52 -3.86
N GLY A 70 7.37 3.70 -4.90
CA GLY A 70 8.48 3.52 -5.83
C GLY A 70 8.55 4.68 -6.82
N ALA A 71 9.75 4.93 -7.37
CA ALA A 71 10.02 6.05 -8.29
C ALA A 71 9.07 6.12 -9.50
N ASN A 72 8.69 4.97 -10.07
CA ASN A 72 7.82 4.95 -11.26
C ASN A 72 6.42 5.45 -10.96
N THR A 73 5.85 5.02 -9.84
CA THR A 73 4.51 5.47 -9.38
C THR A 73 4.55 6.96 -9.04
N TYR A 74 5.57 7.41 -8.31
CA TYR A 74 5.76 8.84 -8.06
C TYR A 74 5.78 9.65 -9.37
N ARG A 75 6.62 9.27 -10.35
CA ARG A 75 6.71 9.97 -11.64
C ARG A 75 5.40 9.93 -12.43
N ALA A 76 4.65 8.83 -12.34
CA ALA A 76 3.35 8.71 -12.99
C ALA A 76 2.35 9.72 -12.41
N PHE A 77 2.23 9.79 -11.10
CA PHE A 77 1.37 10.77 -10.42
C PHE A 77 1.80 12.21 -10.70
N ALA A 78 3.08 12.52 -10.62
CA ALA A 78 3.61 13.85 -10.92
C ALA A 78 3.24 14.29 -12.35
N ARG A 79 3.41 13.40 -13.35
CA ARG A 79 3.01 13.69 -14.74
C ARG A 79 1.49 13.86 -14.90
N MET A 80 0.68 13.00 -14.27
CA MET A 80 -0.78 13.12 -14.33
C MET A 80 -1.26 14.44 -13.74
N LEU A 81 -0.70 14.85 -12.59
CA LEU A 81 -1.02 16.14 -11.98
C LEU A 81 -0.61 17.32 -12.85
N ALA A 82 0.60 17.29 -13.43
CA ALA A 82 1.11 18.37 -14.29
C ALA A 82 0.27 18.55 -15.56
N SER A 83 -0.35 17.48 -16.09
CA SER A 83 -1.20 17.48 -17.28
C SER A 83 -2.70 17.54 -16.99
N SER A 84 -3.11 17.58 -15.72
CA SER A 84 -4.52 17.47 -15.32
C SER A 84 -5.26 18.81 -15.45
N THR A 85 -6.56 18.71 -15.73
CA THR A 85 -7.55 19.79 -15.53
C THR A 85 -8.26 19.63 -14.18
N GLU A 86 -9.07 20.59 -13.77
CA GLU A 86 -9.84 20.52 -12.52
C GLU A 86 -10.84 19.34 -12.48
N GLU A 87 -11.28 18.88 -13.67
CA GLU A 87 -12.21 17.75 -13.81
C GLU A 87 -11.51 16.39 -13.87
N SER A 88 -10.19 16.36 -13.81
CA SER A 88 -9.41 15.13 -13.89
C SER A 88 -9.51 14.31 -12.58
N GLU A 89 -9.70 13.00 -12.68
CA GLU A 89 -9.75 12.07 -11.56
C GLU A 89 -8.53 12.16 -10.61
N VAL A 90 -7.37 12.55 -11.14
CA VAL A 90 -6.18 12.81 -10.32
C VAL A 90 -6.34 14.02 -9.40
N ARG A 91 -7.41 14.83 -9.59
CA ARG A 91 -7.81 15.95 -8.73
C ARG A 91 -8.92 15.60 -7.76
N ASP A 92 -9.39 14.37 -7.72
CA ASP A 92 -10.36 13.93 -6.73
C ASP A 92 -9.89 14.26 -5.31
N PRO A 93 -10.83 14.59 -4.40
CA PRO A 93 -10.49 15.00 -3.03
C PRO A 93 -9.59 13.99 -2.30
N TRP A 94 -9.80 12.68 -2.49
CA TRP A 94 -8.97 11.66 -1.85
C TRP A 94 -7.54 11.63 -2.42
N VAL A 95 -7.36 11.86 -3.73
CA VAL A 95 -6.03 11.93 -4.35
C VAL A 95 -5.29 13.16 -3.85
N THR A 96 -5.97 14.31 -3.76
CA THR A 96 -5.43 15.53 -3.18
C THR A 96 -5.02 15.32 -1.71
N ARG A 97 -5.84 14.58 -0.92
CA ARG A 97 -5.51 14.24 0.47
C ARG A 97 -4.27 13.35 0.53
N MET A 98 -4.23 12.29 -0.27
CA MET A 98 -3.07 11.39 -0.37
C MET A 98 -1.80 12.16 -0.73
N TRP A 99 -1.88 13.09 -1.69
CA TRP A 99 -0.75 13.90 -2.14
C TRP A 99 -0.20 14.85 -1.07
N ASN A 100 -1.01 15.25 -0.12
CA ASN A 100 -0.59 16.10 0.99
C ASN A 100 -0.09 15.34 2.22
N MET A 101 -0.12 14.02 2.19
CA MET A 101 0.39 13.20 3.29
C MET A 101 1.93 13.15 3.31
N PRO A 102 2.54 12.93 4.48
CA PRO A 102 3.94 12.54 4.56
C PRO A 102 4.20 11.32 3.68
N ALA A 103 5.24 11.39 2.84
CA ALA A 103 5.56 10.31 1.91
C ALA A 103 7.06 10.01 1.87
N THR A 104 7.39 8.74 1.68
CA THR A 104 8.74 8.28 1.36
C THR A 104 8.75 7.73 -0.05
N VAL A 105 9.62 8.26 -0.90
CA VAL A 105 9.84 7.77 -2.26
C VAL A 105 11.14 6.98 -2.31
N VAL A 106 11.05 5.68 -2.51
CA VAL A 106 12.22 4.81 -2.63
C VAL A 106 12.79 4.91 -4.04
N SER A 107 13.99 5.48 -4.17
CA SER A 107 14.62 5.72 -5.46
C SER A 107 16.12 5.96 -5.36
N SER A 108 16.88 5.34 -6.24
CA SER A 108 18.32 5.65 -6.44
C SER A 108 18.58 6.73 -7.50
N THR A 109 17.54 7.22 -8.17
CA THR A 109 17.69 8.14 -9.32
C THR A 109 16.96 9.46 -9.19
N LEU A 110 16.01 9.57 -8.27
CA LEU A 110 15.35 10.83 -7.94
C LEU A 110 16.21 11.64 -6.98
N GLN A 111 16.10 12.97 -7.09
CA GLN A 111 16.76 13.93 -6.21
C GLN A 111 15.74 14.92 -5.68
N GLU A 112 15.97 15.42 -4.48
CA GLU A 112 15.15 16.49 -3.91
C GLU A 112 15.53 17.85 -4.53
N PRO A 113 14.61 18.85 -4.55
CA PRO A 113 13.24 18.75 -4.05
C PRO A 113 12.31 17.96 -4.99
N LEU A 114 11.32 17.29 -4.41
CA LEU A 114 10.24 16.64 -5.16
C LEU A 114 9.06 17.60 -5.34
N ASP A 115 8.27 17.37 -6.40
CA ASP A 115 7.00 18.11 -6.63
C ASP A 115 5.92 17.77 -5.60
N TRP A 116 6.09 16.69 -4.84
CA TRP A 116 5.21 16.29 -3.74
C TRP A 116 5.59 17.01 -2.45
N PRO A 117 4.71 17.84 -1.84
CA PRO A 117 5.10 18.81 -0.82
C PRO A 117 5.75 18.21 0.44
N ASN A 118 5.29 17.01 0.85
CA ASN A 118 5.71 16.36 2.09
C ASN A 118 6.45 15.04 1.83
N ALA A 119 7.05 14.88 0.63
CA ALA A 119 7.78 13.68 0.27
C ALA A 119 9.29 13.86 0.46
N THR A 120 9.93 12.78 0.90
CA THR A 120 11.39 12.65 0.97
C THR A 120 11.85 11.49 0.10
N VAL A 121 13.04 11.61 -0.48
CA VAL A 121 13.68 10.53 -1.24
C VAL A 121 14.58 9.72 -0.32
N VAL A 122 14.40 8.39 -0.33
CA VAL A 122 15.32 7.48 0.35
C VAL A 122 15.93 6.55 -0.68
N SER A 123 17.26 6.57 -0.77
CA SER A 123 18.02 5.68 -1.65
C SER A 123 18.35 4.38 -0.93
N GLY A 124 18.25 3.26 -1.65
CA GLY A 124 18.59 1.93 -1.14
C GLY A 124 17.70 0.85 -1.73
N ASP A 125 17.89 -0.37 -1.27
CA ASP A 125 16.99 -1.48 -1.55
C ASP A 125 15.63 -1.22 -0.90
N ALA A 126 14.55 -1.50 -1.62
CA ALA A 126 13.20 -1.20 -1.14
C ALA A 126 12.80 -2.05 0.09
N VAL A 127 13.29 -3.29 0.17
CA VAL A 127 13.03 -4.19 1.31
C VAL A 127 13.68 -3.63 2.56
N ASP A 128 14.95 -3.24 2.48
CA ASP A 128 15.70 -2.68 3.61
C ASP A 128 15.11 -1.34 4.08
N VAL A 129 14.75 -0.48 3.13
CA VAL A 129 14.15 0.84 3.44
C VAL A 129 12.80 0.67 4.14
N VAL A 130 11.92 -0.21 3.61
CA VAL A 130 10.60 -0.39 4.20
C VAL A 130 10.64 -1.17 5.50
N ALA A 131 11.55 -2.15 5.66
CA ALA A 131 11.76 -2.83 6.95
C ALA A 131 12.08 -1.82 8.05
N ARG A 132 13.05 -0.93 7.81
CA ARG A 132 13.39 0.13 8.75
C ARG A 132 12.24 1.12 9.00
N LEU A 133 11.51 1.54 7.95
CA LEU A 133 10.35 2.40 8.11
C LEU A 133 9.27 1.76 8.99
N LYS A 134 9.04 0.44 8.87
CA LYS A 134 8.10 -0.27 9.73
C LYS A 134 8.51 -0.28 11.19
N GLU A 135 9.82 -0.35 11.47
CA GLU A 135 10.35 -0.31 12.85
C GLU A 135 10.30 1.09 13.46
N GLU A 136 10.52 2.12 12.65
CA GLU A 136 10.65 3.52 13.11
C GLU A 136 9.32 4.29 13.09
N SER A 137 8.31 3.83 12.37
CA SER A 137 7.07 4.59 12.18
C SER A 137 6.08 4.35 13.32
N GLU A 138 5.59 5.44 13.90
CA GLU A 138 4.50 5.43 14.88
C GLU A 138 3.11 5.35 14.21
N VAL A 139 3.04 5.52 12.89
CA VAL A 139 1.81 5.51 12.10
C VAL A 139 1.83 4.42 11.04
N PRO A 140 0.67 3.92 10.60
CA PRO A 140 0.59 2.94 9.51
C PRO A 140 1.26 3.43 8.22
N LEU A 141 1.82 2.50 7.47
CA LEU A 141 2.40 2.73 6.15
C LEU A 141 1.42 2.25 5.07
N ARG A 142 1.30 3.01 4.00
CA ARG A 142 0.45 2.67 2.85
C ARG A 142 1.16 2.95 1.55
N SER A 143 1.03 2.05 0.59
CA SER A 143 1.45 2.26 -0.79
C SER A 143 0.25 2.10 -1.71
N HIS A 144 0.00 3.08 -2.59
CA HIS A 144 -0.99 2.94 -3.65
C HIS A 144 -0.26 2.70 -4.99
N GLY A 145 -0.50 1.54 -5.61
CA GLY A 145 0.24 1.10 -6.79
C GLY A 145 1.64 0.56 -6.46
N SER A 146 2.70 1.12 -7.06
CA SER A 146 4.11 0.73 -6.85
C SER A 146 4.35 -0.78 -6.99
N LEU A 147 3.81 -1.39 -8.05
CA LEU A 147 3.63 -2.83 -8.19
C LEU A 147 4.93 -3.64 -8.03
N SER A 148 6.02 -3.24 -8.70
CA SER A 148 7.30 -3.96 -8.60
C SER A 148 7.89 -3.90 -7.20
N MET A 149 7.80 -2.75 -6.54
CA MET A 149 8.22 -2.58 -5.15
C MET A 149 7.38 -3.47 -4.23
N ASN A 150 6.06 -3.40 -4.34
CA ASN A 150 5.17 -4.17 -3.47
C ASN A 150 5.28 -5.69 -3.67
N ARG A 151 5.56 -6.18 -4.89
CA ARG A 151 5.88 -7.60 -5.09
C ARG A 151 7.14 -8.04 -4.34
N ALA A 152 8.18 -7.21 -4.35
CA ALA A 152 9.41 -7.49 -3.58
C ALA A 152 9.14 -7.46 -2.06
N LEU A 153 8.35 -6.49 -1.58
CA LEU A 153 7.96 -6.39 -0.17
C LEU A 153 7.09 -7.57 0.29
N MET A 154 6.17 -8.04 -0.56
CA MET A 154 5.39 -9.25 -0.29
C MET A 154 6.31 -10.47 -0.14
N ALA A 155 7.24 -10.68 -1.08
CA ALA A 155 8.18 -11.79 -1.03
C ALA A 155 9.09 -11.74 0.22
N ALA A 156 9.36 -10.55 0.75
CA ALA A 156 10.12 -10.33 1.99
C ALA A 156 9.26 -10.41 3.27
N GLY A 157 7.94 -10.66 3.17
CA GLY A 157 7.03 -10.73 4.32
C GLY A 157 6.76 -9.38 5.00
N LEU A 158 6.99 -8.26 4.31
CA LEU A 158 6.81 -6.92 4.85
C LEU A 158 5.41 -6.34 4.65
N VAL A 159 4.58 -6.96 3.81
CA VAL A 159 3.21 -6.53 3.54
C VAL A 159 2.26 -7.25 4.49
N ASP A 160 1.63 -6.49 5.39
CA ASP A 160 0.65 -7.04 6.35
C ASP A 160 -0.75 -7.14 5.74
N ARG A 161 -1.07 -6.25 4.79
CA ARG A 161 -2.38 -6.20 4.13
C ARG A 161 -2.23 -5.93 2.63
N VAL A 162 -2.92 -6.71 1.83
CA VAL A 162 -3.15 -6.45 0.40
C VAL A 162 -4.60 -6.00 0.25
N GLN A 163 -4.80 -4.73 -0.13
CA GLN A 163 -6.11 -4.13 -0.37
C GLN A 163 -6.31 -3.99 -1.87
N VAL A 164 -7.24 -4.75 -2.42
CA VAL A 164 -7.56 -4.72 -3.86
C VAL A 164 -8.96 -4.13 -4.04
N THR A 165 -9.04 -3.01 -4.74
CA THR A 165 -10.32 -2.46 -5.22
C THR A 165 -10.54 -2.99 -6.63
N LEU A 166 -11.46 -3.95 -6.76
CA LEU A 166 -11.74 -4.68 -7.98
C LEU A 166 -12.89 -4.02 -8.75
N PHE A 167 -12.59 -3.49 -9.92
CA PHE A 167 -13.57 -2.91 -10.84
C PHE A 167 -14.18 -3.98 -11.76
N PRO A 168 -15.47 -3.90 -12.08
CA PRO A 168 -16.17 -4.88 -12.90
C PRO A 168 -15.89 -4.68 -14.41
N VAL A 169 -14.61 -4.77 -14.78
CA VAL A 169 -14.13 -4.63 -16.15
C VAL A 169 -13.13 -5.73 -16.48
N ILE A 170 -13.06 -6.12 -17.74
CA ILE A 170 -12.01 -6.94 -18.31
C ILE A 170 -11.29 -6.09 -19.35
N THR A 171 -9.99 -5.88 -19.18
CA THR A 171 -9.18 -5.06 -20.07
C THR A 171 -8.60 -5.85 -21.24
N GLY A 172 -8.38 -7.16 -21.05
CA GLY A 172 -7.94 -8.05 -22.11
C GLY A 172 -6.67 -7.55 -22.82
N GLN A 173 -6.80 -7.21 -24.11
CA GLN A 173 -5.68 -6.76 -24.93
C GLN A 173 -5.17 -5.36 -24.59
N THR A 174 -5.95 -4.55 -23.91
CA THR A 174 -5.56 -3.17 -23.53
C THR A 174 -4.99 -3.08 -22.12
N GLY A 175 -4.99 -4.18 -21.38
CA GLY A 175 -4.48 -4.23 -20.01
C GLY A 175 -3.00 -3.87 -19.92
N LEU A 176 -2.68 -2.99 -18.96
CA LEU A 176 -1.33 -2.56 -18.61
C LEU A 176 -1.10 -2.80 -17.12
N ASP A 177 0.17 -2.88 -16.74
CA ASP A 177 0.56 -3.01 -15.34
C ASP A 177 -0.09 -4.22 -14.63
N PRO A 178 0.22 -5.46 -15.07
CA PRO A 178 -0.28 -6.67 -14.41
C PRO A 178 0.17 -6.68 -12.94
N ILE A 179 -0.80 -6.78 -12.01
CA ILE A 179 -0.56 -6.50 -10.58
C ILE A 179 0.34 -7.55 -9.97
N PHE A 180 0.01 -8.84 -10.16
CA PHE A 180 0.70 -9.95 -9.49
C PHE A 180 1.62 -10.76 -10.42
N GLN A 181 1.78 -10.35 -11.68
CA GLN A 181 2.67 -11.07 -12.59
C GLN A 181 4.12 -11.06 -12.08
N GLY A 182 4.71 -12.25 -11.96
CA GLY A 182 6.08 -12.45 -11.46
C GLY A 182 6.22 -12.31 -9.95
N SER A 183 5.12 -12.27 -9.19
CA SER A 183 5.19 -12.47 -7.74
C SER A 183 5.44 -13.93 -7.39
N ALA A 184 5.88 -14.20 -6.16
CA ALA A 184 5.83 -15.53 -5.57
C ALA A 184 4.38 -15.96 -5.32
N ASP A 185 4.17 -17.22 -4.94
CA ASP A 185 2.86 -17.75 -4.60
C ASP A 185 2.53 -17.42 -3.13
N PHE A 186 1.27 -17.01 -2.90
CA PHE A 186 0.79 -16.62 -1.56
C PHE A 186 -0.55 -17.23 -1.27
N ASP A 187 -0.73 -17.70 -0.03
CA ASP A 187 -2.03 -17.91 0.56
C ASP A 187 -2.60 -16.59 1.06
N LEU A 188 -3.92 -16.37 0.89
CA LEU A 188 -4.59 -15.13 1.23
C LEU A 188 -5.72 -15.38 2.23
N GLU A 189 -5.56 -14.87 3.45
CA GLU A 189 -6.63 -14.83 4.45
C GLU A 189 -7.48 -13.57 4.25
N LEU A 190 -8.77 -13.72 3.97
CA LEU A 190 -9.67 -12.58 3.83
C LEU A 190 -9.92 -11.93 5.19
N ILE A 191 -9.51 -10.66 5.34
CA ILE A 191 -9.71 -9.85 6.55
C ILE A 191 -11.04 -9.09 6.45
N GLU A 192 -11.26 -8.43 5.33
CA GLU A 192 -12.42 -7.55 5.14
C GLU A 192 -12.85 -7.54 3.67
N ARG A 193 -14.16 -7.32 3.46
CA ARG A 193 -14.74 -7.12 2.14
C ARG A 193 -15.80 -6.02 2.18
N ARG A 194 -15.91 -5.27 1.09
CA ARG A 194 -16.95 -4.25 0.88
C ARG A 194 -17.47 -4.34 -0.55
N THR A 195 -18.72 -3.97 -0.73
CA THR A 195 -19.27 -3.65 -2.05
C THR A 195 -19.55 -2.15 -2.06
N LEU A 196 -19.01 -1.45 -3.04
CA LEU A 196 -19.14 -0.01 -3.20
C LEU A 196 -19.89 0.28 -4.51
N ASP A 197 -20.77 1.29 -4.51
CA ASP A 197 -21.60 1.66 -5.65
C ASP A 197 -22.37 0.47 -6.27
N GLY A 198 -22.64 -0.57 -5.46
CA GLY A 198 -23.37 -1.77 -5.85
C GLY A 198 -22.60 -2.74 -6.78
N HIS A 199 -21.40 -2.41 -7.26
CA HIS A 199 -20.69 -3.21 -8.27
C HIS A 199 -19.18 -3.30 -8.12
N ILE A 200 -18.53 -2.42 -7.36
CA ILE A 200 -17.10 -2.47 -7.07
C ILE A 200 -16.89 -3.32 -5.83
N GLN A 201 -15.89 -4.20 -5.86
CA GLN A 201 -15.53 -5.02 -4.70
C GLN A 201 -14.20 -4.54 -4.13
N GLU A 202 -14.18 -4.19 -2.85
CA GLU A 202 -12.92 -4.00 -2.12
C GLU A 202 -12.67 -5.21 -1.23
N LEU A 203 -11.49 -5.78 -1.36
CA LEU A 203 -11.05 -6.98 -0.65
C LEU A 203 -9.73 -6.68 0.05
N ILE A 204 -9.67 -6.98 1.35
CA ILE A 204 -8.45 -6.83 2.14
C ILE A 204 -8.02 -8.20 2.63
N TYR A 205 -6.81 -8.59 2.29
CA TYR A 205 -6.22 -9.88 2.63
C TYR A 205 -4.97 -9.73 3.47
N ARG A 206 -4.70 -10.72 4.31
CA ARG A 206 -3.37 -10.99 4.87
C ARG A 206 -2.67 -11.99 3.95
N PRO A 207 -1.53 -11.63 3.32
CA PRO A 207 -0.75 -12.56 2.53
C PRO A 207 0.17 -13.40 3.43
N THR A 208 0.32 -14.68 3.10
CA THR A 208 1.33 -15.58 3.68
C THR A 208 2.06 -16.25 2.54
N LEU A 209 3.38 -16.20 2.53
CA LEU A 209 4.19 -16.86 1.50
C LEU A 209 3.94 -18.36 1.56
N HIS A 210 3.65 -18.95 0.39
CA HIS A 210 3.34 -20.39 0.24
C HIS A 210 4.61 -21.24 0.23
#